data_5b971645e94547eaefef8f56789a4143
#
_entry.id   5b971645e94547eaefef8f56789a4143
#
_cell.length_a   1.000
_cell.length_b   1.000
_cell.length_c   1.000
_cell.angle_alpha   90.00
_cell.angle_beta   90.00
_cell.angle_gamma   90.00
#
_symmetry.space_group_name_H-M   'P 1'
#
loop_
_entity.id
_entity.type
_entity.pdbx_description
1 polymer ?
#
loop_
_entity_poly.entity_id
_entity_poly.type
_entity_poly.pdbx_seq_one_letter_code
_entity_poly.pdbx_strand_id
1 'polypeptide(L)'
;MKVGLFFGSFNPIHNGHIEIAKEILNQKKFAEIWFVITPQNPIKDSSSLASYSHRVKMVELAIKNHDNFLAETIEIKLAKPNYTFNTIEILTKIHPKKSFSLIIGT
;
A
#
# COMPACT_ATOMS: atom_id res chain seq x y z
N MET A 1 16.51 -3.79 6.33
CA MET A 1 15.39 -4.52 5.72
C MET A 1 14.84 -3.72 4.55
N LYS A 2 14.71 -4.34 3.40
CA LYS A 2 14.15 -3.70 2.21
C LYS A 2 12.66 -3.99 2.12
N VAL A 3 11.87 -2.94 1.95
CA VAL A 3 10.41 -3.04 1.89
C VAL A 3 9.94 -2.43 0.58
N GLY A 4 9.11 -3.18 -0.15
CA GLY A 4 8.46 -2.65 -1.35
C GLY A 4 7.12 -2.04 -0.99
N LEU A 5 6.87 -0.83 -1.45
CA LEU A 5 5.60 -0.13 -1.20
C LEU A 5 4.72 -0.21 -2.44
N PHE A 6 3.58 -0.85 -2.28
CA PHE A 6 2.60 -1.03 -3.35
C PHE A 6 1.42 -0.10 -3.05
N PHE A 7 1.37 1.03 -3.74
CA PHE A 7 0.32 2.04 -3.53
C PHE A 7 -0.92 1.72 -4.37
N GLY A 8 -2.08 1.94 -3.79
CA GLY A 8 -3.32 1.80 -4.54
C GLY A 8 -4.53 2.16 -3.70
N SER A 9 -5.64 2.41 -4.36
CA SER A 9 -6.91 2.59 -3.67
C SER A 9 -7.48 1.25 -3.21
N PHE A 10 -7.17 0.17 -3.93
CA PHE A 10 -7.65 -1.19 -3.65
C PHE A 10 -9.18 -1.19 -3.48
N ASN A 11 -9.87 -0.84 -4.54
CA ASN A 11 -11.32 -0.68 -4.52
C ASN A 11 -12.01 -1.62 -5.52
N PRO A 12 -12.14 -2.90 -5.20
CA PRO A 12 -11.52 -3.61 -4.09
C PRO A 12 -10.14 -4.17 -4.48
N ILE A 13 -9.41 -4.67 -3.50
CA ILE A 13 -8.24 -5.51 -3.78
C ILE A 13 -8.72 -6.79 -4.47
N HIS A 14 -7.93 -7.28 -5.40
CA HIS A 14 -8.26 -8.52 -6.12
C HIS A 14 -7.03 -9.41 -6.29
N ASN A 15 -7.26 -10.59 -6.87
CA ASN A 15 -6.19 -11.59 -7.03
C ASN A 15 -5.00 -11.08 -7.84
N GLY A 16 -5.25 -10.20 -8.81
CA GLY A 16 -4.17 -9.61 -9.60
C GLY A 16 -3.18 -8.82 -8.74
N HIS A 17 -3.68 -8.08 -7.76
CA HIS A 17 -2.82 -7.36 -6.82
C HIS A 17 -1.94 -8.34 -6.03
N ILE A 18 -2.54 -9.41 -5.52
CA ILE A 18 -1.82 -10.41 -4.72
C ILE A 18 -0.78 -11.13 -5.58
N GLU A 19 -1.13 -11.50 -6.80
CA GLU A 19 -0.19 -12.19 -7.69
C GLU A 19 1.01 -11.33 -8.05
N ILE A 20 0.80 -10.03 -8.30
CA ILE A 20 1.89 -9.10 -8.57
C ILE A 20 2.82 -9.02 -7.35
N ALA A 21 2.24 -8.89 -6.15
CA ALA A 21 3.02 -8.80 -4.93
C ALA A 21 3.83 -10.08 -4.67
N LYS A 22 3.21 -11.24 -4.92
CA LYS A 22 3.91 -12.52 -4.78
C LYS A 22 5.10 -12.64 -5.73
N GLU A 23 4.90 -12.24 -6.98
CA GLU A 23 5.95 -12.28 -7.98
C GLU A 23 7.12 -11.39 -7.59
N ILE A 24 6.83 -10.19 -7.12
CA ILE A 24 7.86 -9.25 -6.68
C ILE A 24 8.60 -9.79 -5.46
N LEU A 25 7.88 -10.39 -4.52
CA LEU A 25 8.50 -10.99 -3.34
C LEU A 25 9.40 -12.17 -3.72
N ASN A 26 8.97 -12.97 -4.72
CA ASN A 26 9.76 -14.11 -5.18
C ASN A 26 11.09 -13.71 -5.83
N GLN A 27 11.20 -12.47 -6.29
CA GLN A 27 12.46 -11.95 -6.84
C GLN A 27 13.49 -11.70 -5.75
N LYS A 28 13.12 -11.86 -4.49
CA LYS A 28 14.01 -11.76 -3.32
C LYS A 28 14.70 -10.40 -3.18
N LYS A 29 14.11 -9.36 -3.74
CA LYS A 29 14.62 -7.99 -3.60
C LYS A 29 14.11 -7.32 -2.35
N PHE A 30 12.98 -7.79 -1.80
CA PHE A 30 12.35 -7.21 -0.63
C PHE A 30 12.08 -8.27 0.42
N ALA A 31 12.18 -7.88 1.69
CA ALA A 31 11.80 -8.74 2.79
C ALA A 31 10.30 -8.71 3.03
N GLU A 32 9.67 -7.58 2.74
CA GLU A 32 8.23 -7.39 2.92
C GLU A 32 7.67 -6.53 1.79
N ILE A 33 6.38 -6.70 1.54
CA ILE A 33 5.61 -5.83 0.64
C ILE A 33 4.51 -5.18 1.49
N TRP A 34 4.47 -3.86 1.48
CA TRP A 34 3.45 -3.11 2.20
C TRP A 34 2.44 -2.56 1.20
N PHE A 35 1.18 -2.89 1.43
CA PHE A 35 0.08 -2.36 0.63
C PHE A 35 -0.32 -1.03 1.25
N VAL A 36 0.05 0.06 0.61
CA VAL A 36 -0.25 1.40 1.10
C VAL A 36 -1.59 1.82 0.51
N ILE A 37 -2.62 1.81 1.35
CA ILE A 37 -3.99 2.11 0.91
C ILE A 37 -4.16 3.61 0.88
N THR A 38 -4.36 4.16 -0.33
CA THR A 38 -4.50 5.60 -0.50
C THR A 38 -5.93 6.03 -0.21
N PRO A 39 -6.12 7.17 0.47
CA PRO A 39 -7.45 7.70 0.65
C PRO A 39 -7.99 8.23 -0.67
N GLN A 40 -9.25 8.61 -0.64
CA GLN A 40 -9.93 9.12 -1.81
C GLN A 40 -9.29 10.39 -2.33
N ASN A 41 -9.11 10.47 -3.66
CA ASN A 41 -8.66 11.68 -4.31
C ASN A 41 -9.84 12.68 -4.37
N PRO A 42 -9.71 13.88 -3.78
CA PRO A 42 -10.81 14.84 -3.77
C PRO A 42 -11.23 15.34 -5.14
N ILE A 43 -10.41 15.15 -6.17
CA ILE A 43 -10.72 15.60 -7.54
C ILE A 43 -11.61 14.58 -8.25
N LYS A 44 -11.61 13.32 -7.82
CA LYS A 44 -12.40 12.27 -8.45
C LYS A 44 -13.78 12.17 -7.80
N ASP A 45 -14.75 11.71 -8.59
CA ASP A 45 -16.07 11.39 -8.08
C ASP A 45 -15.94 10.26 -7.06
N SER A 46 -16.33 10.54 -5.84
CA SER A 46 -16.18 9.63 -4.71
C SER A 46 -17.30 8.60 -4.62
N SER A 47 -18.37 8.75 -5.40
CA SER A 47 -19.55 7.89 -5.27
C SER A 47 -19.27 6.44 -5.63
N SER A 48 -18.23 6.17 -6.43
CA SER A 48 -17.87 4.83 -6.86
C SER A 48 -16.87 4.14 -5.93
N LEU A 49 -16.35 4.83 -4.91
CA LEU A 49 -15.35 4.25 -4.01
C LEU A 49 -16.01 3.76 -2.73
N ALA A 50 -15.64 2.56 -2.31
CA ALA A 50 -15.99 2.08 -0.98
C ALA A 50 -15.31 2.97 0.06
N SER A 51 -15.84 2.98 1.30
CA SER A 51 -15.24 3.74 2.38
C SER A 51 -13.80 3.28 2.61
N TYR A 52 -12.97 4.18 3.12
CA TYR A 52 -11.57 3.86 3.37
C TYR A 52 -11.43 2.68 4.34
N SER A 53 -12.19 2.70 5.44
CA SER A 53 -12.12 1.62 6.43
C SER A 53 -12.53 0.27 5.84
N HIS A 54 -13.51 0.26 4.95
CA HIS A 54 -13.92 -0.97 4.27
C HIS A 54 -12.81 -1.50 3.36
N ARG A 55 -12.17 -0.60 2.61
CA ARG A 55 -11.06 -0.98 1.72
C ARG A 55 -9.87 -1.53 2.50
N VAL A 56 -9.54 -0.92 3.62
CA VAL A 56 -8.48 -1.41 4.51
C VAL A 56 -8.80 -2.81 5.00
N LYS A 57 -10.03 -3.03 5.45
CA LYS A 57 -10.44 -4.34 5.94
C LYS A 57 -10.35 -5.41 4.86
N MET A 58 -10.73 -5.08 3.63
CA MET A 58 -10.65 -6.01 2.52
C MET A 58 -9.19 -6.38 2.22
N VAL A 59 -8.28 -5.40 2.26
CA VAL A 59 -6.86 -5.68 2.08
C VAL A 59 -6.35 -6.58 3.19
N GLU A 60 -6.68 -6.28 4.43
CA GLU A 60 -6.23 -7.08 5.57
C GLU A 60 -6.70 -8.53 5.46
N LEU A 61 -7.94 -8.74 5.04
CA LEU A 61 -8.46 -10.09 4.83
C LEU A 61 -7.74 -10.81 3.70
N ALA A 62 -7.43 -10.11 2.62
CA ALA A 62 -6.78 -10.71 1.46
C ALA A 62 -5.34 -11.14 1.76
N ILE A 63 -4.66 -10.44 2.65
CA ILE A 63 -3.23 -10.71 2.92
C ILE A 63 -2.98 -11.45 4.24
N LYS A 64 -4.02 -11.78 4.99
CA LYS A 64 -3.85 -12.32 6.36
C LYS A 64 -3.03 -13.60 6.44
N ASN A 65 -2.99 -14.38 5.36
CA ASN A 65 -2.22 -15.63 5.32
C ASN A 65 -0.85 -15.47 4.68
N HIS A 66 -0.42 -14.23 4.48
CA HIS A 66 0.87 -13.91 3.85
C HIS A 66 1.72 -13.12 4.84
N ASP A 67 2.67 -13.82 5.48
CA ASP A 67 3.47 -13.23 6.58
C ASP A 67 4.27 -12.00 6.17
N ASN A 68 4.63 -11.92 4.88
CA ASN A 68 5.48 -10.84 4.38
C ASN A 68 4.71 -9.70 3.74
N PHE A 69 3.39 -9.72 3.85
CA PHE A 69 2.52 -8.65 3.34
C PHE A 69 1.89 -7.90 4.51
N LEU A 70 1.95 -6.57 4.46
CA LEU A 70 1.34 -5.73 5.48
C LEU A 70 0.46 -4.67 4.82
N ALA A 71 -0.55 -4.21 5.56
CA ALA A 71 -1.39 -3.09 5.14
C ALA A 71 -0.90 -1.84 5.85
N GLU A 72 -0.65 -0.76 5.11
CA GLU A 72 -0.19 0.50 5.67
C GLU A 72 -1.23 1.58 5.43
N THR A 73 -1.62 2.26 6.50
CA THR A 73 -2.70 3.26 6.45
C THR A 73 -2.22 4.67 6.77
N ILE A 74 -0.92 4.92 6.70
CA ILE A 74 -0.36 6.22 7.09
C ILE A 74 -0.96 7.39 6.29
N GLU A 75 -1.35 7.15 5.05
CA GLU A 75 -1.84 8.23 4.19
C GLU A 75 -3.15 8.85 4.66
N ILE A 76 -3.94 8.14 5.48
CA ILE A 76 -5.16 8.71 6.03
C ILE A 76 -4.87 9.88 6.97
N LYS A 77 -3.68 9.87 7.59
CA LYS A 77 -3.26 10.88 8.56
C LYS A 77 -2.52 12.06 7.94
N LEU A 78 -2.18 11.95 6.64
CA LEU A 78 -1.39 12.98 5.98
C LEU A 78 -2.29 14.04 5.35
N ALA A 79 -1.75 15.26 5.21
CA ALA A 79 -2.46 16.34 4.55
C ALA A 79 -2.70 15.98 3.08
N LYS A 80 -3.88 16.31 2.57
CA LYS A 80 -4.23 16.08 1.18
C LYS A 80 -3.87 17.30 0.34
N PRO A 81 -3.52 17.08 -0.91
CA PRO A 81 -3.40 15.79 -1.61
C PRO A 81 -2.19 14.99 -1.12
N ASN A 82 -2.32 13.67 -1.17
CA ASN A 82 -1.22 12.80 -0.77
C ASN A 82 -0.26 12.58 -1.93
N TYR A 83 0.99 12.92 -1.71
CA TYR A 83 2.05 12.68 -2.70
C TYR A 83 2.90 11.50 -2.25
N THR A 84 3.16 10.58 -3.17
CA THR A 84 3.96 9.38 -2.90
C THR A 84 5.30 9.71 -2.25
N PHE A 85 5.97 10.75 -2.77
CA PHE A 85 7.26 11.20 -2.23
C PHE A 85 7.16 11.54 -0.73
N ASN A 86 6.12 12.27 -0.34
CA ASN A 86 5.94 12.67 1.05
C ASN A 86 5.67 11.46 1.94
N THR A 87 4.87 10.52 1.44
CA THR A 87 4.57 9.30 2.19
C THR A 87 5.82 8.49 2.45
N ILE A 88 6.65 8.31 1.42
CA ILE A 88 7.91 7.56 1.56
C ILE A 88 8.84 8.24 2.55
N GLU A 89 8.94 9.56 2.49
CA GLU A 89 9.77 10.32 3.41
C GLU A 89 9.35 10.12 4.86
N ILE A 90 8.04 10.19 5.10
CA ILE A 90 7.51 10.02 6.45
C ILE A 90 7.73 8.60 6.95
N LEU A 91 7.48 7.59 6.11
CA LEU A 91 7.72 6.20 6.50
C LEU A 91 9.20 5.95 6.80
N THR A 92 10.11 6.58 6.06
CA THR A 92 11.53 6.46 6.30
C THR A 92 11.91 7.03 7.66
N LYS A 93 11.28 8.14 8.06
CA LYS A 93 11.52 8.73 9.38
C LYS A 93 10.98 7.87 10.51
N ILE A 94 9.81 7.26 10.31
CA ILE A 94 9.18 6.40 11.33
C ILE A 94 9.96 5.10 11.48
N HIS A 95 10.48 4.56 10.36
CA HIS A 95 11.17 3.27 10.34
C HIS A 95 12.60 3.44 9.81
N PRO A 96 13.50 4.04 10.60
CA PRO A 96 14.85 4.40 10.10
C PRO A 96 15.71 3.18 9.72
N LYS A 97 15.35 1.99 10.18
CA LYS A 97 16.10 0.77 9.85
C LYS A 97 15.59 0.07 8.60
N LYS A 98 14.52 0.59 7.99
CA LYS A 98 13.95 0.01 6.78
C LYS A 98 14.27 0.89 5.58
N SER A 99 14.47 0.24 4.45
CA SER A 99 14.69 0.93 3.18
C SER A 99 13.47 0.69 2.30
N PHE A 100 12.83 1.76 1.87
CA PHE A 100 11.59 1.68 1.10
C PHE A 100 11.82 1.92 -0.38
N SER A 101 11.17 1.14 -1.22
CA SER A 101 11.19 1.30 -2.66
C SER A 101 9.77 1.27 -3.20
N LEU A 102 9.51 2.09 -4.19
CA LEU A 102 8.19 2.16 -4.81
C LEU A 102 8.03 1.01 -5.82
N ILE A 103 6.89 0.32 -5.72
CA ILE A 103 6.50 -0.67 -6.71
C ILE A 103 5.52 -0.01 -7.66
N ILE A 104 5.89 0.06 -8.93
CA ILE A 104 5.07 0.68 -9.97
C ILE A 104 4.47 -0.43 -10.80
N GLY A 105 3.14 -0.48 -10.81
CA GLY A 105 2.42 -1.40 -11.68
C GLY A 105 2.32 -0.85 -13.08
N THR A 106 2.33 -1.72 -14.07
CA THR A 106 2.11 -1.35 -15.46
C THR A 106 0.74 -1.79 -15.92
#